data_64d91d114e8e46a1ccc3a51d1b66362c
#
_entry.id   64d91d114e8e46a1ccc3a51d1b66362c
#
_cell.length_a   1.000
_cell.length_b   1.000
_cell.length_c   1.000
_cell.angle_alpha   90.00
_cell.angle_beta   90.00
_cell.angle_gamma   90.00
#
_symmetry.space_group_name_H-M   'P 1'
#
loop_
_entity.id
_entity.type
_entity.pdbx_description
1 polymer ?
#
loop_
_entity_poly.entity_id
_entity_poly.type
_entity_poly.pdbx_seq_one_letter_code
_entity_poly.pdbx_strand_id
1 'polypeptide(L)'
;MKFRPLLNIIGALLSILGTSMIVPIFISMGYGEPDMNGFIISMLTCVTLGLPLWFFTRYSRTLTNRDGFAIVTFSWISTAIIGALPFYFSGAIPNITDAFFESMSGVTTTGASILGNSLTLPHLENGIESLPHGILFWRSFLQWIGGMGIVVFYIAVLPLLGVGGVQLFKAEVPGPVADKIKPRVRETAKFLWIVYVGITLAEVIALMGAGMDSFDAICHALTTMPTGGFSTKNASIGYYDNSTIHYIIIFFMFIAGVNFSLHFRAINGDLGSYRKDAEFIVYIAGILIITLMIFVSVTFQNNEMSQLQFRESLFVTVSIFTTTGFGSADYELWPVFVQAILLTLMFVGGMGGSTGGGMKVIRCMLLVKYAALETRRMLHSRALIPVRIGKQLIKEDVVRNTLGFFLFFMSAFIISTICLSAMGLDLETAVGAAASAMGNIGPGLGSFGPTDNYALLSDAGKWVLTFCMLLGRLEIFTVMVLFSKTFWK
;
A
#
# COMPACT_ATOMS: atom_id res chain seq x y z
N MET A 1 -17.23 -17.47 16.45
CA MET A 1 -16.97 -17.21 15.03
C MET A 1 -17.73 -18.21 14.16
N LYS A 2 -18.35 -17.75 13.07
CA LYS A 2 -19.09 -18.61 12.13
C LYS A 2 -18.23 -18.83 10.90
N PHE A 3 -17.85 -20.08 10.61
CA PHE A 3 -16.99 -20.39 9.46
C PHE A 3 -17.70 -20.28 8.09
N ARG A 4 -19.02 -20.50 8.03
CA ARG A 4 -19.77 -20.43 6.76
C ARG A 4 -19.68 -19.08 6.04
N PRO A 5 -19.88 -17.91 6.68
CA PRO A 5 -19.70 -16.62 6.01
C PRO A 5 -18.27 -16.40 5.49
N LEU A 6 -17.26 -16.81 6.27
CA LEU A 6 -15.86 -16.72 5.87
C LEU A 6 -15.59 -17.54 4.61
N LEU A 7 -15.99 -18.82 4.62
CA LEU A 7 -15.81 -19.71 3.47
C LEU A 7 -16.57 -19.24 2.22
N ASN A 8 -17.76 -18.67 2.41
CA ASN A 8 -18.54 -18.11 1.31
C ASN A 8 -17.83 -16.94 0.63
N ILE A 9 -17.27 -16.01 1.42
CA ILE A 9 -16.55 -14.86 0.90
C ILE A 9 -15.23 -15.28 0.25
N ILE A 10 -14.48 -16.21 0.86
CA ILE A 10 -13.28 -16.78 0.26
C ILE A 10 -13.61 -17.46 -1.07
N GLY A 11 -14.71 -18.24 -1.14
CA GLY A 11 -15.16 -18.88 -2.37
C GLY A 11 -15.50 -17.88 -3.47
N ALA A 12 -16.16 -16.76 -3.12
CA ALA A 12 -16.44 -15.68 -4.05
C ALA A 12 -15.14 -15.01 -4.55
N LEU A 13 -14.18 -14.73 -3.66
CA LEU A 13 -12.88 -14.15 -4.02
C LEU A 13 -12.08 -15.07 -4.95
N LEU A 14 -11.99 -16.37 -4.62
CA LEU A 14 -11.39 -17.39 -5.49
C LEU A 14 -11.98 -17.33 -6.89
N SER A 15 -13.31 -17.31 -7.00
CA SER A 15 -14.00 -17.30 -8.29
C SER A 15 -13.75 -16.01 -9.07
N ILE A 16 -13.80 -14.85 -8.41
CA ILE A 16 -13.60 -13.55 -9.04
C ILE A 16 -12.15 -13.39 -9.51
N LEU A 17 -11.17 -13.66 -8.65
CA LEU A 17 -9.75 -13.54 -8.97
C LEU A 17 -9.34 -14.60 -10.02
N GLY A 18 -9.83 -15.84 -9.88
CA GLY A 18 -9.61 -16.85 -10.89
C GLY A 18 -10.15 -16.43 -12.26
N THR A 19 -11.36 -15.87 -12.32
CA THR A 19 -11.93 -15.37 -13.57
C THR A 19 -11.15 -14.18 -14.13
N SER A 20 -10.60 -13.31 -13.28
CA SER A 20 -9.80 -12.15 -13.73
C SER A 20 -8.48 -12.57 -14.43
N MET A 21 -8.00 -13.80 -14.21
CA MET A 21 -6.84 -14.36 -14.91
C MET A 21 -7.08 -14.53 -16.43
N ILE A 22 -8.30 -14.39 -16.91
CA ILE A 22 -8.61 -14.34 -18.34
C ILE A 22 -7.83 -13.20 -19.02
N VAL A 23 -7.65 -12.06 -18.36
CA VAL A 23 -6.96 -10.92 -18.97
C VAL A 23 -5.48 -11.23 -19.26
N PRO A 24 -4.65 -11.68 -18.28
CA PRO A 24 -3.28 -12.07 -18.60
C PRO A 24 -3.17 -13.26 -19.55
N ILE A 25 -4.15 -14.20 -19.60
CA ILE A 25 -4.19 -15.26 -20.61
C ILE A 25 -4.24 -14.67 -22.03
N PHE A 26 -5.10 -13.67 -22.26
CA PHE A 26 -5.16 -13.00 -23.56
C PHE A 26 -3.89 -12.20 -23.88
N ILE A 27 -3.27 -11.60 -22.87
CA ILE A 27 -1.97 -10.90 -23.04
C ILE A 27 -0.90 -11.91 -23.47
N SER A 28 -0.70 -12.99 -22.71
CA SER A 28 0.28 -14.05 -23.03
C SER A 28 0.02 -14.67 -24.41
N MET A 29 -1.25 -14.87 -24.77
CA MET A 29 -1.63 -15.36 -26.10
C MET A 29 -1.25 -14.35 -27.20
N GLY A 30 -1.44 -13.05 -26.96
CA GLY A 30 -1.11 -12.00 -27.93
C GLY A 30 0.40 -11.86 -28.19
N TYR A 31 1.23 -12.09 -27.16
CA TYR A 31 2.69 -12.09 -27.27
C TYR A 31 3.27 -13.47 -27.62
N GLY A 32 2.47 -14.54 -27.61
CA GLY A 32 2.93 -15.92 -27.92
C GLY A 32 3.82 -16.51 -26.82
N GLU A 33 3.60 -16.17 -25.57
CA GLU A 33 4.43 -16.52 -24.43
C GLU A 33 3.95 -17.81 -23.71
N PRO A 34 4.88 -18.57 -23.08
CA PRO A 34 4.58 -19.89 -22.51
C PRO A 34 3.81 -19.85 -21.18
N ASP A 35 3.75 -18.71 -20.49
CA ASP A 35 3.11 -18.51 -19.19
C ASP A 35 1.58 -18.66 -19.21
N MET A 36 0.98 -18.64 -20.41
CA MET A 36 -0.46 -18.85 -20.62
C MET A 36 -0.96 -20.13 -19.93
N ASN A 37 -0.22 -21.24 -20.01
CA ASN A 37 -0.61 -22.50 -19.37
C ASN A 37 -0.66 -22.38 -17.84
N GLY A 38 0.27 -21.66 -17.23
CA GLY A 38 0.28 -21.37 -15.81
C GLY A 38 -0.96 -20.61 -15.34
N PHE A 39 -1.40 -19.61 -16.13
CA PHE A 39 -2.64 -18.89 -15.85
C PHE A 39 -3.89 -19.75 -16.03
N ILE A 40 -3.96 -20.60 -17.05
CA ILE A 40 -5.09 -21.52 -17.27
C ILE A 40 -5.22 -22.49 -16.09
N ILE A 41 -4.13 -23.11 -15.67
CA ILE A 41 -4.13 -24.04 -14.51
C ILE A 41 -4.57 -23.30 -13.24
N SER A 42 -4.03 -22.12 -12.99
CA SER A 42 -4.39 -21.29 -11.82
C SER A 42 -5.87 -20.89 -11.85
N MET A 43 -6.38 -20.44 -13.01
CA MET A 43 -7.78 -20.08 -13.18
C MET A 43 -8.70 -21.28 -12.92
N LEU A 44 -8.43 -22.43 -13.53
CA LEU A 44 -9.22 -23.63 -13.32
C LEU A 44 -9.22 -24.09 -11.88
N THR A 45 -8.05 -24.06 -11.22
CA THR A 45 -7.93 -24.39 -9.79
C THR A 45 -8.79 -23.46 -8.94
N CYS A 46 -8.72 -22.17 -9.18
CA CYS A 46 -9.47 -21.17 -8.41
C CYS A 46 -10.99 -21.26 -8.65
N VAL A 47 -11.42 -21.45 -9.88
CA VAL A 47 -12.84 -21.53 -10.24
C VAL A 47 -13.47 -22.84 -9.76
N THR A 48 -12.76 -23.97 -9.93
CA THR A 48 -13.26 -25.29 -9.49
C THR A 48 -13.36 -25.42 -7.98
N LEU A 49 -12.49 -24.76 -7.20
CA LEU A 49 -12.58 -24.71 -5.75
C LEU A 49 -13.53 -23.60 -5.26
N GLY A 50 -13.49 -22.44 -5.90
CA GLY A 50 -14.21 -21.24 -5.48
C GLY A 50 -15.72 -21.33 -5.69
N LEU A 51 -16.18 -21.76 -6.85
CA LEU A 51 -17.63 -21.84 -7.13
C LEU A 51 -18.39 -22.80 -6.21
N PRO A 52 -17.93 -24.05 -5.98
CA PRO A 52 -18.58 -24.91 -5.01
C PRO A 52 -18.56 -24.33 -3.59
N LEU A 53 -17.41 -23.79 -3.17
CA LEU A 53 -17.29 -23.17 -1.86
C LEU A 53 -18.27 -22.01 -1.69
N TRP A 54 -18.40 -21.13 -2.67
CA TRP A 54 -19.35 -20.03 -2.68
C TRP A 54 -20.80 -20.51 -2.69
N PHE A 55 -21.12 -21.53 -3.50
CA PHE A 55 -22.49 -22.01 -3.65
C PHE A 55 -22.99 -22.76 -2.40
N PHE A 56 -22.18 -23.70 -1.85
CA PHE A 56 -22.59 -24.55 -0.74
C PHE A 56 -22.51 -23.90 0.63
N THR A 57 -21.79 -22.74 0.76
CA THR A 57 -21.63 -22.06 2.05
C THR A 57 -22.50 -20.81 2.19
N ARG A 58 -23.53 -20.64 1.33
CA ARG A 58 -24.46 -19.48 1.41
C ARG A 58 -25.02 -19.31 2.82
N TYR A 59 -25.12 -18.07 3.25
CA TYR A 59 -25.61 -17.72 4.58
C TYR A 59 -26.61 -16.56 4.50
N SER A 60 -27.61 -16.51 5.43
CA SER A 60 -28.66 -15.48 5.48
C SER A 60 -28.63 -14.61 6.72
N ARG A 61 -27.61 -14.75 7.59
CA ARG A 61 -27.57 -14.06 8.90
C ARG A 61 -26.69 -12.82 8.86
N THR A 62 -26.97 -11.84 9.74
CA THR A 62 -26.16 -10.65 9.97
C THR A 62 -24.76 -11.01 10.48
N LEU A 63 -23.73 -10.36 9.91
CA LEU A 63 -22.35 -10.48 10.34
C LEU A 63 -22.14 -9.72 11.65
N THR A 64 -21.32 -10.29 12.54
CA THR A 64 -20.84 -9.63 13.75
C THR A 64 -19.52 -8.92 13.48
N ASN A 65 -19.11 -8.00 14.37
CA ASN A 65 -17.80 -7.34 14.26
C ASN A 65 -16.64 -8.36 14.25
N ARG A 66 -16.76 -9.43 15.03
CA ARG A 66 -15.76 -10.52 15.05
C ARG A 66 -15.65 -11.22 13.68
N ASP A 67 -16.79 -11.52 13.07
CA ASP A 67 -16.80 -12.13 11.73
C ASP A 67 -16.13 -11.18 10.71
N GLY A 68 -16.34 -9.87 10.85
CA GLY A 68 -15.72 -8.87 9.98
C GLY A 68 -14.18 -8.87 10.04
N PHE A 69 -13.58 -8.89 11.23
CA PHE A 69 -12.12 -8.95 11.39
C PHE A 69 -11.53 -10.23 10.76
N ALA A 70 -12.13 -11.39 11.04
CA ALA A 70 -11.68 -12.64 10.46
C ALA A 70 -11.83 -12.67 8.94
N ILE A 71 -12.98 -12.26 8.41
CA ILE A 71 -13.23 -12.21 6.97
C ILE A 71 -12.18 -11.36 6.27
N VAL A 72 -11.89 -10.18 6.77
CA VAL A 72 -10.89 -9.29 6.15
C VAL A 72 -9.52 -9.94 6.15
N THR A 73 -9.00 -10.35 7.31
CA THR A 73 -7.64 -10.91 7.41
C THR A 73 -7.49 -12.16 6.54
N PHE A 74 -8.42 -13.11 6.64
CA PHE A 74 -8.33 -14.34 5.85
C PHE A 74 -8.58 -14.12 4.36
N SER A 75 -9.39 -13.12 3.98
CA SER A 75 -9.56 -12.73 2.57
C SER A 75 -8.25 -12.23 1.96
N TRP A 76 -7.50 -11.38 2.67
CA TRP A 76 -6.21 -10.88 2.19
C TRP A 76 -5.18 -12.00 2.05
N ILE A 77 -5.08 -12.89 3.05
CA ILE A 77 -4.19 -14.06 2.98
C ILE A 77 -4.60 -14.97 1.80
N SER A 78 -5.91 -15.25 1.64
CA SER A 78 -6.41 -16.06 0.53
C SER A 78 -6.12 -15.41 -0.81
N THR A 79 -6.29 -14.09 -0.95
CA THR A 79 -5.97 -13.35 -2.17
C THR A 79 -4.48 -13.46 -2.51
N ALA A 80 -3.60 -13.39 -1.51
CA ALA A 80 -2.15 -13.58 -1.73
C ALA A 80 -1.81 -15.02 -2.15
N ILE A 81 -2.46 -16.03 -1.55
CA ILE A 81 -2.28 -17.42 -1.98
C ILE A 81 -2.73 -17.62 -3.43
N ILE A 82 -3.90 -17.09 -3.80
CA ILE A 82 -4.43 -17.16 -5.16
C ILE A 82 -3.51 -16.44 -6.14
N GLY A 83 -3.05 -15.24 -5.78
CA GLY A 83 -2.16 -14.42 -6.60
C GLY A 83 -0.79 -15.06 -6.84
N ALA A 84 -0.34 -15.94 -5.94
CA ALA A 84 0.90 -16.69 -6.07
C ALA A 84 0.84 -17.83 -7.10
N LEU A 85 -0.35 -18.39 -7.36
CA LEU A 85 -0.51 -19.55 -8.23
C LEU A 85 0.01 -19.34 -9.66
N PRO A 86 -0.29 -18.22 -10.36
CA PRO A 86 0.26 -17.97 -11.68
C PRO A 86 1.78 -17.90 -11.70
N PHE A 87 2.41 -17.27 -10.70
CA PHE A 87 3.88 -17.20 -10.58
C PHE A 87 4.50 -18.59 -10.48
N TYR A 88 3.90 -19.45 -9.67
CA TYR A 88 4.38 -20.81 -9.46
C TYR A 88 4.13 -21.73 -10.66
N PHE A 89 2.89 -21.78 -11.18
CA PHE A 89 2.54 -22.70 -12.27
C PHE A 89 3.10 -22.30 -13.62
N SER A 90 3.41 -21.02 -13.84
CA SER A 90 4.15 -20.59 -15.06
C SER A 90 5.64 -20.90 -15.00
N GLY A 91 6.17 -21.23 -13.80
CA GLY A 91 7.60 -21.41 -13.59
C GLY A 91 8.39 -20.10 -13.48
N ALA A 92 7.73 -18.95 -13.54
CA ALA A 92 8.40 -17.65 -13.40
C ALA A 92 9.04 -17.50 -12.01
N ILE A 93 8.38 -18.01 -10.97
CA ILE A 93 8.90 -18.07 -9.60
C ILE A 93 8.68 -19.50 -9.08
N PRO A 94 9.69 -20.39 -9.21
CA PRO A 94 9.50 -21.81 -8.90
C PRO A 94 9.45 -22.13 -7.39
N ASN A 95 9.90 -21.22 -6.53
CA ASN A 95 9.82 -21.38 -5.08
C ASN A 95 8.47 -20.85 -4.55
N ILE A 96 7.76 -21.66 -3.78
CA ILE A 96 6.45 -21.29 -3.20
C ILE A 96 6.55 -20.12 -2.23
N THR A 97 7.59 -20.05 -1.39
CA THR A 97 7.82 -18.95 -0.46
C THR A 97 8.01 -17.65 -1.23
N ASP A 98 8.79 -17.68 -2.29
CA ASP A 98 9.06 -16.52 -3.15
C ASP A 98 7.82 -16.09 -3.92
N ALA A 99 7.07 -17.02 -4.51
CA ALA A 99 5.82 -16.74 -5.19
C ALA A 99 4.77 -16.12 -4.23
N PHE A 100 4.70 -16.61 -3.00
CA PHE A 100 3.81 -16.05 -1.98
C PHE A 100 4.27 -14.67 -1.51
N PHE A 101 5.58 -14.45 -1.31
CA PHE A 101 6.14 -13.15 -0.97
C PHE A 101 5.82 -12.10 -2.02
N GLU A 102 6.10 -12.40 -3.30
CA GLU A 102 5.80 -11.50 -4.44
C GLU A 102 4.31 -11.19 -4.53
N SER A 103 3.46 -12.20 -4.38
CA SER A 103 2.02 -12.03 -4.39
C SER A 103 1.51 -11.22 -3.19
N MET A 104 2.00 -11.48 -1.97
CA MET A 104 1.63 -10.72 -0.79
C MET A 104 2.08 -9.26 -0.92
N SER A 105 3.30 -9.02 -1.38
CA SER A 105 3.80 -7.68 -1.68
C SER A 105 2.93 -6.98 -2.72
N GLY A 106 2.50 -7.70 -3.77
CA GLY A 106 1.55 -7.18 -4.75
C GLY A 106 0.22 -6.79 -4.12
N VAL A 107 -0.45 -7.73 -3.47
CA VAL A 107 -1.79 -7.51 -2.89
C VAL A 107 -1.76 -6.44 -1.78
N THR A 108 -0.73 -6.43 -0.93
CA THR A 108 -0.59 -5.40 0.12
C THR A 108 -0.06 -4.07 -0.41
N THR A 109 0.19 -3.97 -1.73
CA THR A 109 0.76 -2.79 -2.40
C THR A 109 2.06 -2.32 -1.76
N THR A 110 2.88 -3.27 -1.31
CA THR A 110 4.16 -2.96 -0.66
C THR A 110 5.23 -2.65 -1.71
N GLY A 111 5.27 -3.40 -2.82
CA GLY A 111 6.29 -3.17 -3.86
C GLY A 111 7.65 -3.81 -3.59
N ALA A 112 7.85 -4.49 -2.47
CA ALA A 112 9.04 -5.29 -2.22
C ALA A 112 9.06 -6.50 -3.15
N SER A 113 10.13 -6.72 -3.90
CA SER A 113 10.20 -7.77 -4.91
C SER A 113 11.39 -8.71 -4.66
N ILE A 114 11.17 -9.99 -4.94
CA ILE A 114 12.26 -10.98 -5.04
C ILE A 114 12.85 -11.01 -6.47
N LEU A 115 12.22 -10.31 -7.39
CA LEU A 115 12.64 -10.24 -8.78
C LEU A 115 13.65 -9.09 -8.96
N GLY A 116 14.68 -9.33 -9.74
CA GLY A 116 15.73 -8.34 -9.98
C GLY A 116 16.81 -8.90 -10.91
N ASN A 117 18.01 -8.38 -10.84
CA ASN A 117 19.11 -8.78 -11.69
C ASN A 117 19.44 -10.27 -11.57
N SER A 118 19.94 -10.87 -12.62
CA SER A 118 20.17 -12.29 -12.91
C SER A 118 20.93 -13.12 -11.87
N LEU A 119 21.61 -12.51 -10.91
CA LEU A 119 22.38 -13.22 -9.89
C LEU A 119 21.53 -14.09 -8.95
N THR A 120 20.24 -13.79 -8.83
CA THR A 120 19.34 -14.42 -7.86
C THR A 120 18.38 -15.43 -8.46
N LEU A 121 18.04 -15.28 -9.74
CA LEU A 121 17.19 -16.21 -10.49
C LEU A 121 17.88 -16.51 -11.83
N PRO A 122 18.72 -17.56 -11.90
CA PRO A 122 19.59 -17.86 -13.06
C PRO A 122 18.85 -18.07 -14.39
N HIS A 123 17.52 -18.33 -14.34
CA HIS A 123 16.69 -18.47 -15.53
C HIS A 123 16.15 -17.13 -16.07
N LEU A 124 16.40 -16.01 -15.37
CA LEU A 124 16.04 -14.65 -15.78
C LEU A 124 17.33 -13.88 -16.17
N GLU A 125 17.81 -14.08 -17.40
CA GLU A 125 19.07 -13.49 -17.87
C GLU A 125 19.12 -11.95 -17.77
N ASN A 126 17.97 -11.28 -17.93
CA ASN A 126 17.83 -9.82 -17.90
C ASN A 126 16.91 -9.34 -16.73
N GLY A 127 16.70 -10.15 -15.70
CA GLY A 127 15.85 -9.76 -14.56
C GLY A 127 14.37 -9.57 -14.94
N ILE A 128 13.76 -8.49 -14.47
CA ILE A 128 12.31 -8.23 -14.65
C ILE A 128 11.93 -8.10 -16.13
N GLU A 129 12.78 -7.50 -16.97
CA GLU A 129 12.53 -7.29 -18.39
C GLU A 129 12.41 -8.59 -19.19
N SER A 130 12.94 -9.70 -18.67
CA SER A 130 12.84 -11.03 -19.32
C SER A 130 11.59 -11.82 -18.93
N LEU A 131 10.79 -11.29 -17.98
CA LEU A 131 9.55 -11.94 -17.59
C LEU A 131 8.47 -11.83 -18.68
N PRO A 132 7.64 -12.87 -18.86
CA PRO A 132 6.49 -12.81 -19.75
C PRO A 132 5.55 -11.64 -19.42
N HIS A 133 4.97 -11.04 -20.46
CA HIS A 133 4.05 -9.90 -20.30
C HIS A 133 2.82 -10.25 -19.47
N GLY A 134 2.31 -11.48 -19.54
CA GLY A 134 1.22 -11.94 -18.68
C GLY A 134 1.58 -11.86 -17.20
N ILE A 135 2.80 -12.26 -16.83
CA ILE A 135 3.31 -12.20 -15.44
C ILE A 135 3.53 -10.76 -14.99
N LEU A 136 4.10 -9.89 -15.83
CA LEU A 136 4.29 -8.46 -15.53
C LEU A 136 2.95 -7.75 -15.32
N PHE A 137 1.96 -8.04 -16.19
CA PHE A 137 0.62 -7.51 -16.01
C PHE A 137 -0.03 -8.01 -14.71
N TRP A 138 0.10 -9.30 -14.39
CA TRP A 138 -0.47 -9.89 -13.19
C TRP A 138 0.09 -9.27 -11.91
N ARG A 139 1.40 -9.02 -11.83
CA ARG A 139 2.04 -8.29 -10.73
C ARG A 139 1.39 -6.92 -10.53
N SER A 140 1.27 -6.16 -11.61
CA SER A 140 0.68 -4.82 -11.59
C SER A 140 -0.81 -4.86 -11.22
N PHE A 141 -1.55 -5.84 -11.74
CA PHE A 141 -2.97 -6.02 -11.48
C PHE A 141 -3.26 -6.44 -10.02
N LEU A 142 -2.40 -7.25 -9.40
CA LEU A 142 -2.50 -7.58 -7.98
C LEU A 142 -2.39 -6.32 -7.10
N GLN A 143 -1.47 -5.40 -7.43
CA GLN A 143 -1.38 -4.13 -6.72
C GLN A 143 -2.64 -3.29 -6.92
N TRP A 144 -3.14 -3.21 -8.14
CA TRP A 144 -4.34 -2.43 -8.44
C TRP A 144 -5.57 -2.91 -7.67
N ILE A 145 -5.79 -4.23 -7.59
CA ILE A 145 -6.84 -4.83 -6.77
C ILE A 145 -6.58 -4.55 -5.28
N GLY A 146 -5.35 -4.66 -4.81
CA GLY A 146 -4.96 -4.39 -3.44
C GLY A 146 -5.25 -2.96 -2.99
N GLY A 147 -4.91 -1.97 -3.83
CA GLY A 147 -5.22 -0.55 -3.58
C GLY A 147 -6.72 -0.30 -3.49
N MET A 148 -7.48 -0.89 -4.40
CA MET A 148 -8.93 -0.79 -4.39
C MET A 148 -9.56 -1.51 -3.19
N GLY A 149 -9.04 -2.68 -2.81
CA GLY A 149 -9.49 -3.44 -1.64
C GLY A 149 -9.44 -2.60 -0.37
N ILE A 150 -8.38 -1.81 -0.17
CA ILE A 150 -8.24 -0.96 1.03
C ILE A 150 -9.20 0.22 1.01
N VAL A 151 -9.45 0.85 -0.15
CA VAL A 151 -10.43 1.95 -0.27
C VAL A 151 -11.83 1.46 0.10
N VAL A 152 -12.22 0.28 -0.38
CA VAL A 152 -13.51 -0.34 0.00
C VAL A 152 -13.52 -0.74 1.47
N PHE A 153 -12.41 -1.25 2.00
CA PHE A 153 -12.27 -1.61 3.41
C PHE A 153 -12.51 -0.42 4.35
N TYR A 154 -11.91 0.73 4.04
CA TYR A 154 -12.11 1.96 4.82
C TYR A 154 -13.58 2.38 4.91
N ILE A 155 -14.34 2.18 3.85
CA ILE A 155 -15.72 2.67 3.77
C ILE A 155 -16.73 1.64 4.24
N ALA A 156 -16.54 0.38 3.87
CA ALA A 156 -17.53 -0.67 4.10
C ALA A 156 -17.32 -1.41 5.43
N VAL A 157 -16.09 -1.65 5.84
CA VAL A 157 -15.77 -2.55 6.95
C VAL A 157 -15.34 -1.81 8.21
N LEU A 158 -14.47 -0.82 8.09
CA LEU A 158 -13.98 -0.06 9.25
C LEU A 158 -15.12 0.59 10.08
N PRO A 159 -16.17 1.17 9.48
CA PRO A 159 -17.32 1.71 10.23
C PRO A 159 -18.04 0.68 11.08
N LEU A 160 -18.13 -0.57 10.59
CA LEU A 160 -18.77 -1.66 11.30
C LEU A 160 -17.96 -2.13 12.52
N LEU A 161 -16.64 -1.94 12.45
CA LEU A 161 -15.70 -2.42 13.46
C LEU A 161 -15.50 -1.44 14.63
N GLY A 162 -16.04 -0.23 14.54
CA GLY A 162 -15.93 0.78 15.62
C GLY A 162 -14.49 1.27 15.88
N VAL A 163 -13.54 0.97 14.98
CA VAL A 163 -12.14 1.34 15.11
C VAL A 163 -11.94 2.83 14.80
N GLY A 164 -11.19 3.53 15.63
CA GLY A 164 -11.12 4.99 15.73
C GLY A 164 -10.79 5.80 14.47
N GLY A 165 -10.21 5.22 13.43
CA GLY A 165 -9.98 5.91 12.15
C GLY A 165 -11.26 6.36 11.45
N VAL A 166 -12.35 5.62 11.64
CA VAL A 166 -13.67 5.93 11.05
C VAL A 166 -14.38 7.08 11.75
N GLN A 167 -14.13 7.30 13.03
CA GLN A 167 -14.73 8.45 13.73
C GLN A 167 -14.10 9.77 13.26
N LEU A 168 -12.80 9.77 12.88
CA LEU A 168 -12.17 10.88 12.17
C LEU A 168 -12.82 11.08 10.79
N PHE A 169 -13.07 10.01 10.04
CA PHE A 169 -13.74 10.07 8.72
C PHE A 169 -15.22 10.51 8.83
N LYS A 170 -15.96 10.07 9.86
CA LYS A 170 -17.35 10.53 10.13
C LYS A 170 -17.43 12.01 10.50
N ALA A 171 -16.36 12.58 11.06
CA ALA A 171 -16.30 14.01 11.36
C ALA A 171 -16.13 14.87 10.11
N GLU A 172 -15.61 14.30 9.02
CA GLU A 172 -15.36 15.00 7.73
C GLU A 172 -16.57 14.96 6.78
N VAL A 173 -17.55 14.07 6.98
CA VAL A 173 -18.78 14.02 6.19
C VAL A 173 -19.87 14.84 6.90
N PRO A 174 -20.19 16.08 6.49
CA PRO A 174 -21.27 16.85 7.06
C PRO A 174 -22.63 16.25 6.62
N GLY A 175 -23.34 15.66 7.56
CA GLY A 175 -24.72 15.22 7.35
C GLY A 175 -25.28 14.57 8.61
N PRO A 176 -26.48 14.99 9.04
CA PRO A 176 -27.13 14.39 10.19
C PRO A 176 -27.65 13.00 9.82
N VAL A 177 -27.44 12.04 10.71
CA VAL A 177 -28.14 10.76 10.79
C VAL A 177 -27.29 9.51 10.75
N ALA A 178 -27.19 8.91 11.94
CA ALA A 178 -26.53 7.63 12.19
C ALA A 178 -27.36 6.40 11.76
N ASP A 179 -28.58 6.55 11.26
CA ASP A 179 -29.57 5.45 11.20
C ASP A 179 -29.83 4.80 9.82
N LYS A 180 -29.13 5.22 8.74
CA LYS A 180 -29.31 4.57 7.42
C LYS A 180 -27.98 4.34 6.68
N ILE A 181 -27.14 3.48 7.26
CA ILE A 181 -25.79 3.22 6.74
C ILE A 181 -25.79 2.35 5.46
N LYS A 182 -26.75 1.45 5.25
CA LYS A 182 -26.70 0.42 4.20
C LYS A 182 -26.77 0.92 2.74
N PRO A 183 -27.67 1.80 2.31
CA PRO A 183 -27.67 2.25 0.91
C PRO A 183 -26.50 3.21 0.60
N ARG A 184 -26.13 4.10 1.51
CA ARG A 184 -25.07 5.11 1.30
C ARG A 184 -23.67 4.52 1.21
N VAL A 185 -23.35 3.45 1.96
CA VAL A 185 -22.03 2.80 1.90
C VAL A 185 -21.77 2.23 0.52
N ARG A 186 -22.75 1.54 -0.08
CA ARG A 186 -22.64 0.96 -1.43
C ARG A 186 -22.48 2.04 -2.50
N GLU A 187 -23.23 3.12 -2.41
CA GLU A 187 -23.13 4.25 -3.35
C GLU A 187 -21.77 4.94 -3.22
N THR A 188 -21.32 5.23 -2.00
CA THR A 188 -20.02 5.83 -1.77
C THR A 188 -18.89 4.94 -2.31
N ALA A 189 -18.91 3.64 -2.04
CA ALA A 189 -17.93 2.71 -2.57
C ALA A 189 -17.92 2.69 -4.11
N LYS A 190 -19.12 2.71 -4.76
CA LYS A 190 -19.23 2.79 -6.22
C LYS A 190 -18.60 4.07 -6.77
N PHE A 191 -18.85 5.21 -6.17
CA PHE A 191 -18.28 6.48 -6.62
C PHE A 191 -16.77 6.52 -6.47
N LEU A 192 -16.22 6.02 -5.36
CA LEU A 192 -14.77 5.97 -5.19
C LEU A 192 -14.10 5.00 -6.17
N TRP A 193 -14.79 3.91 -6.53
CA TRP A 193 -14.39 3.03 -7.61
C TRP A 193 -14.27 3.78 -8.94
N ILE A 194 -15.29 4.55 -9.29
CA ILE A 194 -15.29 5.34 -10.52
C ILE A 194 -14.15 6.35 -10.54
N VAL A 195 -13.90 7.04 -9.42
CA VAL A 195 -12.79 7.98 -9.28
C VAL A 195 -11.45 7.27 -9.43
N TYR A 196 -11.26 6.13 -8.76
CA TYR A 196 -10.04 5.35 -8.82
C TYR A 196 -9.73 4.87 -10.24
N VAL A 197 -10.70 4.26 -10.92
CA VAL A 197 -10.57 3.82 -12.31
C VAL A 197 -10.33 5.02 -13.25
N GLY A 198 -11.07 6.11 -13.05
CA GLY A 198 -10.95 7.32 -13.88
C GLY A 198 -9.56 7.95 -13.80
N ILE A 199 -8.97 8.03 -12.60
CA ILE A 199 -7.62 8.56 -12.41
C ILE A 199 -6.58 7.59 -12.98
N THR A 200 -6.75 6.26 -12.82
CA THR A 200 -5.88 5.25 -13.45
C THR A 200 -5.85 5.42 -14.98
N LEU A 201 -7.03 5.54 -15.61
CA LEU A 201 -7.10 5.73 -17.06
C LEU A 201 -6.49 7.08 -17.51
N ALA A 202 -6.67 8.14 -16.74
CA ALA A 202 -6.05 9.43 -17.02
C ALA A 202 -4.52 9.35 -16.99
N GLU A 203 -3.97 8.59 -16.05
CA GLU A 203 -2.53 8.32 -15.96
C GLU A 203 -2.01 7.53 -17.16
N VAL A 204 -2.70 6.44 -17.56
CA VAL A 204 -2.35 5.68 -18.77
C VAL A 204 -2.25 6.59 -19.98
N ILE A 205 -3.28 7.43 -20.22
CA ILE A 205 -3.31 8.36 -21.36
C ILE A 205 -2.15 9.37 -21.28
N ALA A 206 -1.88 9.91 -20.09
CA ALA A 206 -0.79 10.87 -19.89
C ALA A 206 0.60 10.24 -20.14
N LEU A 207 0.84 9.02 -19.66
CA LEU A 207 2.11 8.30 -19.86
C LEU A 207 2.32 7.93 -21.34
N MET A 208 1.28 7.44 -22.02
CA MET A 208 1.33 7.17 -23.47
C MET A 208 1.59 8.47 -24.24
N GLY A 209 0.96 9.58 -23.87
CA GLY A 209 1.18 10.90 -24.45
C GLY A 209 2.60 11.42 -24.24
N ALA A 210 3.29 11.00 -23.17
CA ALA A 210 4.70 11.32 -22.92
C ALA A 210 5.68 10.38 -23.65
N GLY A 211 5.19 9.39 -24.43
CA GLY A 211 6.00 8.47 -25.21
C GLY A 211 6.36 7.15 -24.53
N MET A 212 5.71 6.82 -23.40
CA MET A 212 5.84 5.48 -22.82
C MET A 212 5.08 4.46 -23.65
N ASP A 213 5.64 3.24 -23.82
CA ASP A 213 4.93 2.16 -24.49
C ASP A 213 3.59 1.86 -23.80
N SER A 214 2.61 1.42 -24.58
CA SER A 214 1.25 1.19 -24.10
C SER A 214 1.17 0.15 -22.99
N PHE A 215 1.94 -0.94 -23.10
CA PHE A 215 1.97 -1.99 -22.08
C PHE A 215 2.60 -1.46 -20.78
N ASP A 216 3.75 -0.80 -20.88
CA ASP A 216 4.42 -0.19 -19.72
C ASP A 216 3.55 0.90 -19.07
N ALA A 217 2.88 1.74 -19.86
CA ALA A 217 1.98 2.78 -19.35
C ALA A 217 0.80 2.20 -18.55
N ILE A 218 0.20 1.11 -19.05
CA ILE A 218 -0.86 0.40 -18.32
C ILE A 218 -0.32 -0.19 -17.03
N CYS A 219 0.79 -0.92 -17.07
CA CYS A 219 1.38 -1.55 -15.90
C CYS A 219 1.76 -0.53 -14.83
N HIS A 220 2.42 0.59 -15.21
CA HIS A 220 2.81 1.63 -14.24
C HIS A 220 1.59 2.36 -13.66
N ALA A 221 0.57 2.68 -14.43
CA ALA A 221 -0.65 3.27 -13.89
C ALA A 221 -1.38 2.32 -12.92
N LEU A 222 -1.39 1.01 -13.21
CA LEU A 222 -1.94 0.00 -12.30
C LEU A 222 -1.14 -0.14 -10.99
N THR A 223 0.10 0.34 -10.94
CA THR A 223 0.95 0.27 -9.76
C THR A 223 1.14 1.61 -9.06
N THR A 224 0.97 2.74 -9.75
CA THR A 224 1.01 4.10 -9.18
C THR A 224 -0.24 4.37 -8.33
N MET A 225 -1.42 4.14 -8.91
CA MET A 225 -2.69 4.48 -8.23
C MET A 225 -2.93 3.73 -6.92
N PRO A 226 -2.59 2.43 -6.79
CA PRO A 226 -2.63 1.72 -5.52
C PRO A 226 -1.50 2.12 -4.57
N THR A 227 -0.55 2.96 -5.01
CA THR A 227 0.70 3.26 -4.29
C THR A 227 1.52 1.99 -4.01
N GLY A 228 1.78 1.20 -5.07
CA GLY A 228 2.38 -0.12 -4.92
C GLY A 228 3.82 -0.26 -5.44
N GLY A 229 4.21 0.51 -6.46
CA GLY A 229 5.59 0.67 -6.89
C GLY A 229 6.23 -0.47 -7.69
N PHE A 230 5.51 -1.52 -8.04
CA PHE A 230 6.04 -2.50 -8.98
C PHE A 230 6.27 -1.88 -10.37
N SER A 231 7.38 -2.20 -10.99
CA SER A 231 7.74 -1.77 -12.34
C SER A 231 7.92 -2.97 -13.27
N THR A 232 7.82 -2.71 -14.57
CA THR A 232 8.21 -3.63 -15.65
C THR A 232 9.71 -3.58 -15.95
N LYS A 233 10.45 -2.67 -15.27
CA LYS A 233 11.87 -2.45 -15.46
C LYS A 233 12.67 -2.64 -14.16
N ASN A 234 13.88 -3.20 -14.24
CA ASN A 234 14.75 -3.38 -13.08
C ASN A 234 15.13 -2.03 -12.44
N ALA A 235 15.43 -1.02 -13.26
CA ALA A 235 15.74 0.34 -12.77
C ALA A 235 14.49 1.15 -12.41
N SER A 236 13.31 0.50 -12.32
CA SER A 236 12.04 1.17 -12.02
C SER A 236 11.80 2.37 -12.96
N ILE A 237 11.38 3.52 -12.45
CA ILE A 237 11.13 4.72 -13.25
C ILE A 237 12.45 5.38 -13.71
N GLY A 238 13.55 5.10 -13.03
CA GLY A 238 14.88 5.51 -13.47
C GLY A 238 15.32 4.98 -14.84
N TYR A 239 14.64 3.93 -15.36
CA TYR A 239 14.85 3.43 -16.73
C TYR A 239 14.49 4.47 -17.80
N TYR A 240 13.49 5.32 -17.54
CA TYR A 240 12.99 6.29 -18.51
C TYR A 240 13.75 7.61 -18.40
N ASP A 241 14.53 7.96 -19.41
CA ASP A 241 15.31 9.19 -19.44
C ASP A 241 14.46 10.46 -19.77
N ASN A 242 13.14 10.30 -19.82
CA ASN A 242 12.19 11.38 -20.11
C ASN A 242 11.69 12.04 -18.82
N SER A 243 12.09 13.29 -18.58
CA SER A 243 11.64 14.06 -17.41
C SER A 243 10.12 14.25 -17.33
N THR A 244 9.41 14.27 -18.47
CA THR A 244 7.95 14.40 -18.50
C THR A 244 7.29 13.17 -17.85
N ILE A 245 7.79 11.96 -18.11
CA ILE A 245 7.31 10.73 -17.49
C ILE A 245 7.46 10.82 -15.97
N HIS A 246 8.63 11.26 -15.49
CA HIS A 246 8.87 11.41 -14.06
C HIS A 246 7.88 12.38 -13.40
N TYR A 247 7.63 13.55 -14.00
CA TYR A 247 6.67 14.52 -13.44
C TYR A 247 5.22 14.04 -13.48
N ILE A 248 4.82 13.29 -14.51
CA ILE A 248 3.51 12.65 -14.57
C ILE A 248 3.35 11.66 -13.41
N ILE A 249 4.32 10.77 -13.21
CA ILE A 249 4.28 9.78 -12.13
C ILE A 249 4.28 10.47 -10.76
N ILE A 250 5.13 11.50 -10.54
CA ILE A 250 5.11 12.31 -9.31
C ILE A 250 3.71 12.86 -9.04
N PHE A 251 3.06 13.41 -10.06
CA PHE A 251 1.72 13.99 -9.94
C PHE A 251 0.68 12.94 -9.56
N PHE A 252 0.70 11.76 -10.21
CA PHE A 252 -0.26 10.71 -9.91
C PHE A 252 0.03 10.01 -8.57
N MET A 253 1.29 9.80 -8.17
CA MET A 253 1.65 9.36 -6.82
C MET A 253 1.12 10.33 -5.75
N PHE A 254 1.32 11.66 -5.97
CA PHE A 254 0.80 12.69 -5.08
C PHE A 254 -0.72 12.58 -4.93
N ILE A 255 -1.46 12.46 -6.04
CA ILE A 255 -2.92 12.29 -6.03
C ILE A 255 -3.32 11.00 -5.31
N ALA A 256 -2.66 9.88 -5.58
CA ALA A 256 -2.94 8.60 -4.93
C ALA A 256 -2.77 8.64 -3.40
N GLY A 257 -1.82 9.46 -2.91
CA GLY A 257 -1.59 9.71 -1.49
C GLY A 257 -2.61 10.66 -0.83
N VAL A 258 -3.51 11.29 -1.59
CA VAL A 258 -4.57 12.16 -1.06
C VAL A 258 -5.84 11.35 -0.76
N ASN A 259 -6.64 11.84 0.18
CA ASN A 259 -7.94 11.27 0.52
C ASN A 259 -8.88 11.27 -0.69
N PHE A 260 -9.34 10.08 -1.12
CA PHE A 260 -10.22 9.92 -2.28
C PHE A 260 -11.56 10.65 -2.14
N SER A 261 -12.03 10.92 -0.92
CA SER A 261 -13.23 11.72 -0.71
C SER A 261 -13.05 13.19 -1.12
N LEU A 262 -11.81 13.73 -1.04
CA LEU A 262 -11.52 15.08 -1.53
C LEU A 262 -11.59 15.13 -3.06
N HIS A 263 -11.06 14.11 -3.74
CA HIS A 263 -11.18 13.99 -5.20
C HIS A 263 -12.65 13.93 -5.64
N PHE A 264 -13.47 13.14 -4.93
CA PHE A 264 -14.90 13.06 -5.21
C PHE A 264 -15.60 14.42 -5.05
N ARG A 265 -15.29 15.18 -3.98
CA ARG A 265 -15.85 16.53 -3.79
C ARG A 265 -15.40 17.48 -4.88
N ALA A 266 -14.14 17.42 -5.28
CA ALA A 266 -13.58 18.25 -6.34
C ALA A 266 -14.27 18.02 -7.69
N ILE A 267 -14.49 16.76 -8.07
CA ILE A 267 -15.22 16.38 -9.29
C ILE A 267 -16.66 16.92 -9.25
N ASN A 268 -17.28 17.00 -8.07
CA ASN A 268 -18.61 17.58 -7.87
C ASN A 268 -18.60 19.12 -7.71
N GLY A 269 -17.49 19.79 -8.00
CA GLY A 269 -17.38 21.25 -8.05
C GLY A 269 -16.88 21.94 -6.77
N ASP A 270 -16.61 21.21 -5.68
CA ASP A 270 -16.05 21.77 -4.43
C ASP A 270 -14.52 21.64 -4.37
N LEU A 271 -13.81 22.40 -5.22
CA LEU A 271 -12.34 22.50 -5.19
C LEU A 271 -11.83 23.16 -3.91
N GLY A 272 -12.67 23.96 -3.24
CA GLY A 272 -12.32 24.62 -1.98
C GLY A 272 -12.13 23.63 -0.82
N SER A 273 -12.61 22.38 -0.94
CA SER A 273 -12.45 21.35 0.07
C SER A 273 -10.98 21.03 0.38
N TYR A 274 -10.09 21.06 -0.61
CA TYR A 274 -8.64 20.84 -0.39
C TYR A 274 -8.03 21.91 0.53
N ARG A 275 -8.32 23.20 0.30
CA ARG A 275 -7.77 24.31 1.09
C ARG A 275 -8.31 24.34 2.52
N LYS A 276 -9.48 23.76 2.77
CA LYS A 276 -10.11 23.71 4.09
C LYS A 276 -9.69 22.49 4.91
N ASP A 277 -9.09 21.49 4.27
CA ASP A 277 -8.66 20.26 4.90
C ASP A 277 -7.30 20.42 5.56
N ALA A 278 -7.25 20.26 6.88
CA ALA A 278 -6.02 20.46 7.66
C ALA A 278 -4.97 19.36 7.40
N GLU A 279 -5.41 18.13 7.09
CA GLU A 279 -4.52 17.03 6.75
C GLU A 279 -3.84 17.28 5.41
N PHE A 280 -4.60 17.72 4.40
CA PHE A 280 -4.08 18.05 3.09
C PHE A 280 -3.03 19.18 3.13
N ILE A 281 -3.25 20.21 3.94
CA ILE A 281 -2.27 21.30 4.13
C ILE A 281 -0.97 20.75 4.72
N VAL A 282 -1.06 19.90 5.75
CA VAL A 282 0.13 19.28 6.37
C VAL A 282 0.83 18.33 5.41
N TYR A 283 0.08 17.55 4.63
CA TYR A 283 0.59 16.64 3.62
C TYR A 283 1.42 17.37 2.56
N ILE A 284 0.88 18.45 1.95
CA ILE A 284 1.62 19.28 0.97
C ILE A 284 2.85 19.93 1.62
N ALA A 285 2.67 20.55 2.79
CA ALA A 285 3.77 21.21 3.48
C ALA A 285 4.89 20.24 3.81
N GLY A 286 4.55 19.02 4.25
CA GLY A 286 5.53 17.96 4.50
C GLY A 286 6.32 17.59 3.26
N ILE A 287 5.66 17.34 2.12
CA ILE A 287 6.33 17.03 0.85
C ILE A 287 7.28 18.19 0.46
N LEU A 288 6.82 19.43 0.49
CA LEU A 288 7.63 20.57 0.07
C LEU A 288 8.85 20.79 0.98
N ILE A 289 8.67 20.71 2.29
CA ILE A 289 9.75 20.90 3.26
C ILE A 289 10.79 19.78 3.12
N ILE A 290 10.36 18.53 3.06
CA ILE A 290 11.27 17.39 2.97
C ILE A 290 12.00 17.38 1.63
N THR A 291 11.30 17.66 0.51
CA THR A 291 11.96 17.83 -0.80
C THR A 291 13.04 18.89 -0.76
N LEU A 292 12.75 20.04 -0.14
CA LEU A 292 13.74 21.12 -0.03
C LEU A 292 14.93 20.71 0.83
N MET A 293 14.71 20.02 1.95
CA MET A 293 15.79 19.53 2.82
C MET A 293 16.70 18.54 2.07
N ILE A 294 16.11 17.58 1.34
CA ILE A 294 16.86 16.60 0.55
C ILE A 294 17.60 17.30 -0.58
N PHE A 295 16.94 18.15 -1.37
CA PHE A 295 17.53 18.88 -2.47
C PHE A 295 18.74 19.72 -2.02
N VAL A 296 18.59 20.49 -0.94
CA VAL A 296 19.69 21.28 -0.38
C VAL A 296 20.85 20.38 0.07
N SER A 297 20.57 19.27 0.77
CA SER A 297 21.59 18.36 1.24
C SER A 297 22.38 17.70 0.10
N VAL A 298 21.69 17.23 -0.96
CA VAL A 298 22.31 16.62 -2.15
C VAL A 298 23.11 17.66 -2.95
N THR A 299 22.59 18.88 -3.07
CA THR A 299 23.29 20.00 -3.71
C THR A 299 24.63 20.32 -3.00
N PHE A 300 24.61 20.35 -1.66
CA PHE A 300 25.84 20.57 -0.88
C PHE A 300 26.87 19.43 -1.05
N GLN A 301 26.42 18.18 -1.14
CA GLN A 301 27.31 17.05 -1.39
C GLN A 301 27.99 17.13 -2.76
N ASN A 302 27.23 17.45 -3.79
CA ASN A 302 27.70 17.44 -5.18
C ASN A 302 28.34 18.77 -5.62
N ASN A 303 28.27 19.83 -4.79
CA ASN A 303 28.72 21.19 -5.11
C ASN A 303 28.12 21.75 -6.42
N GLU A 304 26.98 21.24 -6.85
CA GLU A 304 26.31 21.64 -8.09
C GLU A 304 24.80 21.67 -7.86
N MET A 305 24.15 22.71 -8.38
CA MET A 305 22.70 22.84 -8.35
C MET A 305 22.14 22.48 -9.72
N SER A 306 21.44 21.34 -9.84
CA SER A 306 20.88 20.91 -11.12
C SER A 306 19.37 20.64 -11.04
N GLN A 307 18.70 20.78 -12.18
CA GLN A 307 17.28 20.44 -12.31
C GLN A 307 17.07 18.92 -12.09
N LEU A 308 18.04 18.10 -12.45
CA LEU A 308 17.99 16.66 -12.22
C LEU A 308 17.91 16.35 -10.73
N GLN A 309 18.78 16.93 -9.91
CA GLN A 309 18.78 16.73 -8.46
C GLN A 309 17.47 17.16 -7.81
N PHE A 310 16.87 18.28 -8.25
CA PHE A 310 15.56 18.73 -7.78
C PHE A 310 14.47 17.69 -8.14
N ARG A 311 14.45 17.21 -9.39
CA ARG A 311 13.49 16.22 -9.86
C ARG A 311 13.61 14.92 -9.06
N GLU A 312 14.82 14.42 -8.86
CA GLU A 312 15.08 13.19 -8.09
C GLU A 312 14.69 13.37 -6.62
N SER A 313 15.05 14.48 -5.98
CA SER A 313 14.68 14.78 -4.60
C SER A 313 13.15 14.84 -4.43
N LEU A 314 12.44 15.46 -5.37
CA LEU A 314 10.98 15.52 -5.36
C LEU A 314 10.37 14.13 -5.59
N PHE A 315 10.92 13.37 -6.57
CA PHE A 315 10.43 12.02 -6.90
C PHE A 315 10.56 11.09 -5.70
N VAL A 316 11.74 10.97 -5.11
CA VAL A 316 12.00 10.09 -3.96
C VAL A 316 11.16 10.52 -2.76
N THR A 317 11.07 11.84 -2.49
CA THR A 317 10.21 12.34 -1.39
C THR A 317 8.76 11.91 -1.57
N VAL A 318 8.19 12.15 -2.76
CA VAL A 318 6.79 11.79 -3.02
C VAL A 318 6.61 10.28 -3.00
N SER A 319 7.52 9.52 -3.60
CA SER A 319 7.49 8.06 -3.64
C SER A 319 7.46 7.43 -2.24
N ILE A 320 8.35 7.87 -1.35
CA ILE A 320 8.42 7.33 0.02
C ILE A 320 7.26 7.85 0.88
N PHE A 321 6.91 9.15 0.80
CA PHE A 321 5.84 9.74 1.61
C PHE A 321 4.45 9.18 1.26
N THR A 322 4.20 8.89 -0.01
CA THR A 322 2.95 8.26 -0.45
C THR A 322 2.95 6.75 -0.25
N THR A 323 4.09 6.19 0.14
CA THR A 323 4.34 4.74 0.24
C THR A 323 4.20 4.02 -1.10
N THR A 324 4.53 4.69 -2.21
CA THR A 324 4.49 4.07 -3.55
C THR A 324 5.73 3.21 -3.81
N GLY A 325 6.92 3.70 -3.47
CA GLY A 325 8.16 2.92 -3.54
C GLY A 325 8.80 2.80 -4.93
N PHE A 326 8.38 3.60 -5.93
CA PHE A 326 9.13 3.69 -7.18
C PHE A 326 10.52 4.28 -6.98
N GLY A 327 11.54 3.73 -7.67
CA GLY A 327 12.89 4.24 -7.74
C GLY A 327 13.12 5.12 -8.96
N SER A 328 13.73 6.29 -8.79
CA SER A 328 14.25 7.13 -9.87
C SER A 328 15.73 7.43 -9.71
N ALA A 329 16.26 7.28 -8.50
CA ALA A 329 17.64 7.49 -8.13
C ALA A 329 18.00 6.55 -6.98
N ASP A 330 19.29 6.23 -6.87
CA ASP A 330 19.83 5.49 -5.75
C ASP A 330 20.11 6.45 -4.58
N TYR A 331 19.20 6.48 -3.63
CA TYR A 331 19.29 7.34 -2.45
C TYR A 331 20.30 6.82 -1.39
N GLU A 332 20.84 5.61 -1.55
CA GLU A 332 21.91 5.12 -0.68
C GLU A 332 23.24 5.82 -0.94
N LEU A 333 23.42 6.37 -2.14
CA LEU A 333 24.54 7.23 -2.49
C LEU A 333 24.41 8.66 -1.94
N TRP A 334 23.25 9.02 -1.39
CA TRP A 334 22.99 10.34 -0.85
C TRP A 334 23.53 10.50 0.59
N PRO A 335 23.66 11.74 1.11
CA PRO A 335 24.15 11.95 2.47
C PRO A 335 23.39 11.12 3.50
N VAL A 336 24.09 10.61 4.51
CA VAL A 336 23.49 9.85 5.63
C VAL A 336 22.34 10.60 6.29
N PHE A 337 22.42 11.94 6.32
CA PHE A 337 21.33 12.79 6.81
C PHE A 337 20.03 12.58 6.00
N VAL A 338 20.14 12.45 4.68
CA VAL A 338 18.99 12.18 3.80
C VAL A 338 18.42 10.79 4.03
N GLN A 339 19.29 9.77 4.17
CA GLN A 339 18.86 8.41 4.48
C GLN A 339 18.09 8.35 5.81
N ALA A 340 18.55 9.10 6.84
CA ALA A 340 17.83 9.21 8.10
C ALA A 340 16.46 9.90 7.98
N ILE A 341 16.34 10.92 7.13
CA ILE A 341 15.04 11.55 6.79
C ILE A 341 14.14 10.54 6.11
N LEU A 342 14.63 9.82 5.09
CA LEU A 342 13.85 8.83 4.35
C LEU A 342 13.39 7.69 5.26
N LEU A 343 14.26 7.18 6.14
CA LEU A 343 13.88 6.18 7.14
C LEU A 343 12.76 6.70 8.05
N THR A 344 12.85 7.94 8.53
CA THR A 344 11.81 8.55 9.35
C THR A 344 10.50 8.67 8.55
N LEU A 345 10.61 9.02 7.28
CA LEU A 345 9.47 9.17 6.37
C LEU A 345 8.78 7.83 6.09
N MET A 346 9.50 6.70 6.12
CA MET A 346 8.93 5.36 5.95
C MET A 346 7.88 5.00 7.01
N PHE A 347 7.90 5.67 8.17
CA PHE A 347 6.85 5.50 9.18
C PHE A 347 5.60 6.33 8.91
N VAL A 348 5.71 7.37 8.04
CA VAL A 348 4.61 8.29 7.74
C VAL A 348 4.06 7.95 6.36
N GLY A 349 2.79 7.59 6.28
CA GLY A 349 2.11 7.30 5.01
C GLY A 349 1.32 8.49 4.48
N GLY A 350 0.60 8.28 3.39
CA GLY A 350 -0.32 9.25 2.81
C GLY A 350 -1.45 9.67 3.76
N MET A 351 -2.40 10.45 3.25
CA MET A 351 -3.57 10.91 4.01
C MET A 351 -4.51 9.76 4.40
N GLY A 352 -5.27 9.93 5.45
CA GLY A 352 -6.37 9.02 5.79
C GLY A 352 -7.38 8.92 4.63
N GLY A 353 -7.75 7.68 4.25
CA GLY A 353 -8.62 7.46 3.09
C GLY A 353 -7.94 7.56 1.72
N SER A 354 -6.60 7.56 1.66
CA SER A 354 -5.79 7.32 0.47
C SER A 354 -5.47 5.83 0.31
N THR A 355 -4.85 5.46 -0.81
CA THR A 355 -4.34 4.11 -1.04
C THR A 355 -3.03 3.81 -0.31
N GLY A 356 -2.31 4.83 0.17
CA GLY A 356 -1.02 4.67 0.85
C GLY A 356 -1.04 3.72 2.04
N GLY A 357 0.10 3.18 2.40
CA GLY A 357 0.36 2.37 3.59
C GLY A 357 0.74 3.21 4.82
N GLY A 358 1.53 2.64 5.72
CA GLY A 358 2.12 3.33 6.86
C GLY A 358 1.14 3.98 7.84
N MET A 359 1.69 4.78 8.73
CA MET A 359 0.90 5.57 9.67
C MET A 359 0.42 6.85 9.00
N LYS A 360 -0.88 6.97 8.81
CA LYS A 360 -1.50 8.11 8.10
C LYS A 360 -1.14 9.46 8.71
N VAL A 361 -0.98 10.48 7.84
CA VAL A 361 -0.66 11.88 8.26
C VAL A 361 -1.56 12.34 9.40
N ILE A 362 -2.86 12.06 9.34
CA ILE A 362 -3.82 12.45 10.38
C ILE A 362 -3.46 11.88 11.75
N ARG A 363 -2.95 10.63 11.81
CA ARG A 363 -2.53 10.02 13.08
C ARG A 363 -1.25 10.67 13.61
N CYS A 364 -0.27 10.96 12.75
CA CYS A 364 0.94 11.68 13.12
C CYS A 364 0.61 13.07 13.69
N MET A 365 -0.28 13.81 13.00
CA MET A 365 -0.78 15.10 13.49
C MET A 365 -1.43 14.99 14.87
N LEU A 366 -2.23 13.93 15.09
CA LEU A 366 -2.92 13.70 16.34
C LEU A 366 -1.94 13.40 17.46
N LEU A 367 -0.94 12.55 17.23
CA LEU A 367 0.12 12.22 18.20
C LEU A 367 0.91 13.44 18.63
N VAL A 368 1.37 14.25 17.65
CA VAL A 368 2.11 15.49 17.93
C VAL A 368 1.28 16.49 18.73
N LYS A 369 0.01 16.69 18.33
CA LYS A 369 -0.89 17.61 19.06
C LYS A 369 -1.22 17.10 20.46
N TYR A 370 -1.40 15.80 20.63
CA TYR A 370 -1.66 15.20 21.92
C TYR A 370 -0.44 15.36 22.85
N ALA A 371 0.77 15.08 22.37
CA ALA A 371 1.99 15.27 23.15
C ALA A 371 2.17 16.74 23.59
N ALA A 372 1.96 17.69 22.68
CA ALA A 372 1.99 19.12 22.99
C ALA A 372 0.90 19.54 24.00
N LEU A 373 -0.27 18.88 23.95
CA LEU A 373 -1.36 19.13 24.87
C LEU A 373 -1.05 18.61 26.27
N GLU A 374 -0.47 17.41 26.40
CA GLU A 374 -0.08 16.83 27.69
C GLU A 374 0.95 17.72 28.40
N THR A 375 1.92 18.28 27.65
CA THR A 375 2.87 19.26 28.22
C THR A 375 2.15 20.49 28.82
N ARG A 376 1.10 20.98 28.15
CA ARG A 376 0.27 22.09 28.65
C ARG A 376 -0.58 21.70 29.86
N ARG A 377 -1.10 20.47 29.89
CA ARG A 377 -1.89 19.94 31.03
C ARG A 377 -1.04 19.80 32.27
N MET A 378 0.24 19.45 32.13
CA MET A 378 1.18 19.43 33.28
C MET A 378 1.32 20.82 33.96
N LEU A 379 1.28 21.90 33.14
CA LEU A 379 1.36 23.28 33.66
C LEU A 379 0.00 23.78 34.22
N HIS A 380 -1.10 23.27 33.64
CA HIS A 380 -2.47 23.70 33.98
C HIS A 380 -3.35 22.47 34.27
N SER A 381 -3.09 21.79 35.37
CA SER A 381 -3.69 20.48 35.72
C SER A 381 -5.23 20.47 35.85
N ARG A 382 -5.87 21.63 36.03
CA ARG A 382 -7.34 21.77 36.11
C ARG A 382 -8.00 22.19 34.79
N ALA A 383 -7.22 22.46 33.74
CA ALA A 383 -7.75 22.91 32.46
C ALA A 383 -8.25 21.72 31.62
N LEU A 384 -9.52 21.72 31.26
CA LEU A 384 -10.10 20.79 30.30
C LEU A 384 -9.79 21.29 28.88
N ILE A 385 -8.64 20.91 28.36
CA ILE A 385 -8.20 21.34 27.01
C ILE A 385 -8.46 20.17 26.03
N PRO A 386 -9.44 20.30 25.10
CA PRO A 386 -9.71 19.25 24.14
C PRO A 386 -8.71 19.27 22.97
N VAL A 387 -8.41 18.10 22.41
CA VAL A 387 -7.62 17.97 21.19
C VAL A 387 -8.45 18.44 19.98
N ARG A 388 -7.86 19.29 19.13
CA ARG A 388 -8.51 19.79 17.90
C ARG A 388 -7.60 19.62 16.68
N ILE A 389 -8.18 19.18 15.57
CA ILE A 389 -7.54 19.17 14.25
C ILE A 389 -8.35 20.12 13.36
N GLY A 390 -7.73 21.19 12.87
CA GLY A 390 -8.45 22.29 12.25
C GLY A 390 -9.55 22.85 13.18
N LYS A 391 -10.80 22.84 12.71
CA LYS A 391 -11.97 23.27 13.49
C LYS A 391 -12.67 22.11 14.25
N GLN A 392 -12.23 20.87 14.04
CA GLN A 392 -12.90 19.69 14.59
C GLN A 392 -12.35 19.31 15.95
N LEU A 393 -13.27 18.98 16.85
CA LEU A 393 -12.97 18.48 18.19
C LEU A 393 -12.83 16.95 18.11
N ILE A 394 -11.69 16.44 18.56
CA ILE A 394 -11.38 15.01 18.54
C ILE A 394 -11.81 14.37 19.86
N LYS A 395 -12.57 13.29 19.76
CA LYS A 395 -12.99 12.49 20.91
C LYS A 395 -11.80 11.78 21.55
N GLU A 396 -11.81 11.65 22.87
CA GLU A 396 -10.75 11.01 23.63
C GLU A 396 -10.51 9.54 23.23
N ASP A 397 -11.58 8.81 22.87
CA ASP A 397 -11.49 7.44 22.36
C ASP A 397 -10.62 7.33 21.10
N VAL A 398 -10.71 8.33 20.19
CA VAL A 398 -9.91 8.37 18.98
C VAL A 398 -8.42 8.57 19.30
N VAL A 399 -8.13 9.44 20.26
CA VAL A 399 -6.74 9.68 20.73
C VAL A 399 -6.17 8.40 21.35
N ARG A 400 -6.90 7.76 22.25
CA ARG A 400 -6.49 6.51 22.89
C ARG A 400 -6.25 5.38 21.87
N ASN A 401 -7.14 5.24 20.90
CA ASN A 401 -6.98 4.24 19.83
C ASN A 401 -5.75 4.55 18.96
N THR A 402 -5.45 5.82 18.68
CA THR A 402 -4.27 6.22 17.91
C THR A 402 -2.97 5.93 18.68
N LEU A 403 -2.95 6.18 19.99
CA LEU A 403 -1.82 5.81 20.85
C LEU A 403 -1.62 4.28 20.89
N GLY A 404 -2.69 3.52 21.05
CA GLY A 404 -2.64 2.06 20.99
C GLY A 404 -2.11 1.54 19.65
N PHE A 405 -2.56 2.13 18.55
CA PHE A 405 -2.04 1.81 17.21
C PHE A 405 -0.54 2.09 17.12
N PHE A 406 -0.09 3.26 17.55
CA PHE A 406 1.33 3.63 17.50
C PHE A 406 2.19 2.66 18.31
N LEU A 407 1.76 2.30 19.53
CA LEU A 407 2.49 1.34 20.37
C LEU A 407 2.59 -0.04 19.70
N PHE A 408 1.50 -0.56 19.15
CA PHE A 408 1.54 -1.84 18.43
C PHE A 408 2.39 -1.77 17.16
N PHE A 409 2.31 -0.65 16.41
CA PHE A 409 3.12 -0.44 15.22
C PHE A 409 4.62 -0.46 15.54
N MET A 410 5.04 0.30 16.54
CA MET A 410 6.44 0.34 16.99
C MET A 410 6.90 -0.99 17.58
N SER A 411 6.04 -1.68 18.33
CA SER A 411 6.37 -3.00 18.88
C SER A 411 6.58 -4.03 17.77
N ALA A 412 5.69 -4.06 16.76
CA ALA A 412 5.83 -4.96 15.62
C ALA A 412 7.10 -4.65 14.83
N PHE A 413 7.39 -3.37 14.57
CA PHE A 413 8.63 -2.93 13.93
C PHE A 413 9.87 -3.40 14.68
N ILE A 414 9.95 -3.16 16.00
CA ILE A 414 11.10 -3.55 16.83
C ILE A 414 11.27 -5.07 16.83
N ILE A 415 10.18 -5.82 17.02
CA ILE A 415 10.23 -7.30 17.01
C ILE A 415 10.73 -7.82 15.66
N SER A 416 10.21 -7.27 14.56
CA SER A 416 10.61 -7.69 13.21
C SER A 416 12.07 -7.37 12.93
N THR A 417 12.56 -6.20 13.33
CA THR A 417 13.99 -5.83 13.23
C THR A 417 14.87 -6.81 14.01
N ILE A 418 14.50 -7.14 15.25
CA ILE A 418 15.24 -8.11 16.06
C ILE A 418 15.25 -9.49 15.38
N CYS A 419 14.11 -9.97 14.88
CA CYS A 419 14.03 -11.23 14.18
C CYS A 419 14.93 -11.28 12.93
N LEU A 420 14.92 -10.22 12.12
CA LEU A 420 15.75 -10.12 10.92
C LEU A 420 17.24 -10.06 11.26
N SER A 421 17.62 -9.29 12.27
CA SER A 421 19.02 -9.23 12.76
C SER A 421 19.48 -10.58 13.33
N ALA A 422 18.60 -11.32 14.02
CA ALA A 422 18.90 -12.69 14.51
C ALA A 422 19.10 -13.69 13.37
N MET A 423 18.61 -13.40 12.16
CA MET A 423 18.83 -14.19 10.94
C MET A 423 20.11 -13.79 10.18
N GLY A 424 20.92 -12.87 10.73
CA GLY A 424 22.23 -12.51 10.21
C GLY A 424 22.25 -11.23 9.36
N LEU A 425 21.14 -10.47 9.25
CA LEU A 425 21.15 -9.18 8.59
C LEU A 425 21.84 -8.13 9.49
N ASP A 426 22.59 -7.23 8.89
CA ASP A 426 23.10 -6.04 9.56
C ASP A 426 21.97 -5.12 10.00
N LEU A 427 22.26 -4.24 10.95
CA LEU A 427 21.24 -3.41 11.60
C LEU A 427 20.52 -2.47 10.60
N GLU A 428 21.28 -1.86 9.68
CA GLU A 428 20.73 -0.94 8.69
C GLU A 428 19.74 -1.64 7.77
N THR A 429 20.14 -2.78 7.20
CA THR A 429 19.30 -3.63 6.35
C THR A 429 18.06 -4.14 7.12
N ALA A 430 18.22 -4.62 8.37
CA ALA A 430 17.11 -5.13 9.16
C ALA A 430 16.08 -4.02 9.50
N VAL A 431 16.55 -2.82 9.87
CA VAL A 431 15.73 -1.64 10.16
C VAL A 431 15.01 -1.17 8.89
N GLY A 432 15.74 -1.02 7.78
CA GLY A 432 15.19 -0.59 6.50
C GLY A 432 14.12 -1.54 5.98
N ALA A 433 14.39 -2.85 5.99
CA ALA A 433 13.44 -3.88 5.55
C ALA A 433 12.17 -3.92 6.42
N ALA A 434 12.32 -3.86 7.74
CA ALA A 434 11.18 -3.85 8.66
C ALA A 434 10.34 -2.58 8.50
N ALA A 435 10.97 -1.40 8.38
CA ALA A 435 10.27 -0.12 8.16
C ALA A 435 9.52 -0.12 6.84
N SER A 436 10.17 -0.54 5.75
CA SER A 436 9.56 -0.64 4.43
C SER A 436 8.38 -1.62 4.38
N ALA A 437 8.53 -2.82 4.95
CA ALA A 437 7.45 -3.80 4.98
C ALA A 437 6.25 -3.34 5.83
N MET A 438 6.49 -2.75 7.01
CA MET A 438 5.44 -2.20 7.87
C MET A 438 4.78 -0.95 7.28
N GLY A 439 5.56 -0.14 6.54
CA GLY A 439 5.07 1.04 5.83
C GLY A 439 4.36 0.71 4.51
N ASN A 440 4.50 -0.51 3.99
CA ASN A 440 4.08 -0.92 2.64
C ASN A 440 4.69 -0.02 1.56
N ILE A 441 6.02 0.12 1.52
CA ILE A 441 6.74 1.06 0.66
C ILE A 441 7.46 0.33 -0.49
N GLY A 442 8.11 -0.80 -0.18
CA GLY A 442 8.88 -1.62 -1.12
C GLY A 442 10.38 -1.55 -0.88
N PRO A 443 11.09 -0.55 -1.38
CA PRO A 443 12.52 -0.42 -1.10
C PRO A 443 12.77 -0.05 0.36
N GLY A 444 13.86 -0.59 0.92
CA GLY A 444 14.35 -0.32 2.26
C GLY A 444 15.64 0.51 2.25
N LEU A 445 16.58 0.11 3.10
CA LEU A 445 17.97 0.60 3.19
C LEU A 445 18.91 -0.59 3.27
N GLY A 446 20.21 -0.38 3.04
CA GLY A 446 21.22 -1.41 3.04
C GLY A 446 21.02 -2.40 1.88
N SER A 447 21.09 -3.68 2.11
CA SER A 447 20.99 -4.71 1.05
C SER A 447 19.61 -4.80 0.37
N PHE A 448 18.64 -3.95 0.75
CA PHE A 448 17.31 -3.89 0.17
C PHE A 448 16.93 -2.47 -0.24
N GLY A 449 17.90 -1.71 -0.71
CA GLY A 449 17.77 -0.37 -1.24
C GLY A 449 16.94 -0.28 -2.52
N PRO A 450 16.87 0.91 -3.15
CA PRO A 450 16.05 1.15 -4.33
C PRO A 450 16.50 0.40 -5.58
N THR A 451 17.76 -0.05 -5.61
CA THR A 451 18.36 -0.80 -6.72
C THR A 451 18.46 -2.30 -6.44
N ASP A 452 18.10 -2.73 -5.24
CA ASP A 452 18.24 -4.09 -4.76
C ASP A 452 16.89 -4.85 -4.71
N ASN A 453 16.96 -6.13 -4.31
CA ASN A 453 15.79 -6.97 -4.18
C ASN A 453 15.91 -7.94 -2.98
N TYR A 454 14.80 -8.57 -2.61
CA TYR A 454 14.70 -9.45 -1.44
C TYR A 454 15.00 -10.94 -1.73
N ALA A 455 15.53 -11.27 -2.92
CA ALA A 455 15.73 -12.67 -3.31
C ALA A 455 16.70 -13.41 -2.39
N LEU A 456 17.78 -12.75 -1.95
CA LEU A 456 18.80 -13.33 -1.07
C LEU A 456 18.38 -13.45 0.39
N LEU A 457 17.22 -12.89 0.76
CA LEU A 457 16.68 -13.02 2.10
C LEU A 457 16.29 -14.48 2.38
N SER A 458 16.61 -14.98 3.57
CA SER A 458 16.19 -16.34 3.99
C SER A 458 14.67 -16.49 3.94
N ASP A 459 14.18 -17.72 3.72
CA ASP A 459 12.74 -18.00 3.69
C ASP A 459 12.04 -17.55 4.98
N ALA A 460 12.68 -17.76 6.14
CA ALA A 460 12.15 -17.28 7.42
C ALA A 460 12.03 -15.75 7.46
N GLY A 461 13.01 -15.01 6.92
CA GLY A 461 12.97 -13.56 6.79
C GLY A 461 11.84 -13.09 5.87
N LYS A 462 11.63 -13.78 4.73
CA LYS A 462 10.52 -13.51 3.80
C LYS A 462 9.17 -13.68 4.50
N TRP A 463 8.98 -14.70 5.33
CA TRP A 463 7.76 -14.91 6.11
C TRP A 463 7.55 -13.80 7.16
N VAL A 464 8.61 -13.34 7.85
CA VAL A 464 8.53 -12.22 8.79
C VAL A 464 8.09 -10.94 8.05
N LEU A 465 8.72 -10.61 6.93
CA LEU A 465 8.36 -9.42 6.16
C LEU A 465 6.94 -9.53 5.57
N THR A 466 6.56 -10.70 5.07
CA THR A 466 5.19 -10.97 4.57
C THR A 466 4.14 -10.69 5.65
N PHE A 467 4.41 -11.09 6.89
CA PHE A 467 3.53 -10.79 8.01
C PHE A 467 3.51 -9.29 8.34
N CYS A 468 4.66 -8.61 8.27
CA CYS A 468 4.73 -7.15 8.44
C CYS A 468 3.93 -6.40 7.37
N MET A 469 4.02 -6.81 6.10
CA MET A 469 3.23 -6.22 4.99
C MET A 469 1.72 -6.34 5.25
N LEU A 470 1.28 -7.48 5.74
CA LEU A 470 -0.13 -7.71 6.10
C LEU A 470 -0.55 -6.84 7.29
N LEU A 471 0.29 -6.73 8.34
CA LEU A 471 0.03 -5.88 9.51
C LEU A 471 -0.08 -4.41 9.13
N GLY A 472 0.85 -3.90 8.32
CA GLY A 472 0.85 -2.52 7.83
C GLY A 472 -0.42 -2.21 7.05
N ARG A 473 -0.78 -3.08 6.10
CA ARG A 473 -1.93 -2.89 5.22
C ARG A 473 -3.27 -2.94 5.92
N LEU A 474 -3.44 -3.85 6.87
CA LEU A 474 -4.70 -4.04 7.61
C LEU A 474 -4.79 -3.21 8.90
N GLU A 475 -3.94 -2.22 9.04
CA GLU A 475 -3.93 -1.31 10.21
C GLU A 475 -3.83 -2.05 11.56
N ILE A 476 -2.95 -3.01 11.66
CA ILE A 476 -2.52 -3.77 12.85
C ILE A 476 -3.66 -4.33 13.69
N PHE A 477 -4.60 -3.51 14.19
CA PHE A 477 -5.69 -3.97 15.06
C PHE A 477 -6.53 -5.07 14.43
N THR A 478 -6.76 -5.00 13.10
CA THR A 478 -7.56 -5.97 12.36
C THR A 478 -6.97 -7.37 12.45
N VAL A 479 -5.65 -7.47 12.45
CA VAL A 479 -4.92 -8.74 12.53
C VAL A 479 -4.68 -9.13 13.99
N MET A 480 -4.24 -8.18 14.84
CA MET A 480 -3.86 -8.46 16.23
C MET A 480 -5.04 -8.94 17.09
N VAL A 481 -6.27 -8.52 16.79
CA VAL A 481 -7.47 -8.99 17.48
C VAL A 481 -7.65 -10.53 17.35
N LEU A 482 -7.20 -11.14 16.24
CA LEU A 482 -7.27 -12.58 16.04
C LEU A 482 -6.39 -13.38 17.02
N PHE A 483 -5.33 -12.77 17.55
CA PHE A 483 -4.46 -13.40 18.55
C PHE A 483 -5.03 -13.31 19.98
N SER A 484 -6.11 -12.55 20.19
CA SER A 484 -6.77 -12.46 21.49
C SER A 484 -7.60 -13.70 21.80
N LYS A 485 -7.39 -14.29 22.98
CA LYS A 485 -8.21 -15.42 23.46
C LYS A 485 -9.72 -15.09 23.51
N THR A 486 -10.05 -13.82 23.73
CA THR A 486 -11.43 -13.32 23.81
C THR A 486 -12.13 -13.33 22.45
N PHE A 487 -11.36 -13.29 21.36
CA PHE A 487 -11.90 -13.33 20.01
C PHE A 487 -12.53 -14.69 19.67
N TRP A 488 -11.94 -15.79 20.13
CA TRP A 488 -12.34 -17.16 19.82
C TRP A 488 -13.40 -17.73 20.77
N LYS A 489 -13.61 -17.09 21.90
CA LYS A 489 -14.70 -17.36 22.84
C LYS A 489 -16.01 -16.70 22.38
#